data_ff397be37a3022ba277b5f078869e032
#
_entry.id   ff397be37a3022ba277b5f078869e032
#
_cell.length_a   1.000
_cell.length_b   1.000
_cell.length_c   1.000
_cell.angle_alpha   90.00
_cell.angle_beta   90.00
_cell.angle_gamma   90.00
#
_symmetry.space_group_name_H-M   'P 1'
#
loop_
_entity.id
_entity.type
_entity.pdbx_description
1 polymer ?
#
loop_
_entity_poly.entity_id
_entity_poly.type
_entity_poly.pdbx_seq_one_letter_code
_entity_poly.pdbx_strand_id
1 'polypeptide(L)'
;SLAMSGSKLEICVSEREHLDASGADGIDFLFTPFPGSPQMPMGKLASGGELSRLMLALELVAAEKHVVAGGSVPPMTFIFDEVDAGVGGKTAVELGARLAKLAQSAQVIVVTHLPQVASWADEQYVVAKGETDDGSIATTINQVRGEARVHEIARMLSGSESEASLEHAEELLKSSVLD
;
A
#
# COMPACT_ATOMS: atom_id res chain seq x y z
N SER A 1 -12.63 -1.47 0.98
CA SER A 1 -12.72 -2.91 1.33
C SER A 1 -11.42 -3.69 1.09
N LEU A 2 -10.45 -3.15 0.32
CA LEU A 2 -9.16 -3.80 -0.03
C LEU A 2 -9.32 -5.25 -0.53
N ALA A 3 -10.39 -5.56 -1.27
CA ALA A 3 -10.79 -6.90 -1.73
C ALA A 3 -10.94 -7.95 -0.60
N MET A 4 -11.23 -7.52 0.63
CA MET A 4 -11.50 -8.38 1.78
C MET A 4 -12.93 -8.20 2.29
N SER A 5 -13.89 -8.07 1.36
CA SER A 5 -15.31 -7.91 1.71
C SER A 5 -15.81 -9.15 2.45
N GLY A 6 -16.37 -8.94 3.65
CA GLY A 6 -16.85 -10.04 4.51
C GLY A 6 -15.77 -10.70 5.36
N SER A 7 -14.51 -10.28 5.28
CA SER A 7 -13.50 -10.74 6.22
C SER A 7 -13.76 -10.19 7.63
N LYS A 8 -13.30 -10.92 8.63
CA LYS A 8 -13.43 -10.53 10.05
C LYS A 8 -12.08 -10.67 10.74
N LEU A 9 -11.69 -9.64 11.47
CA LEU A 9 -10.56 -9.67 12.39
C LEU A 9 -11.11 -9.68 13.83
N GLU A 10 -10.61 -10.57 14.64
CA GLU A 10 -10.92 -10.66 16.06
C GLU A 10 -9.62 -10.62 16.87
N ILE A 11 -9.62 -9.83 17.92
CA ILE A 11 -8.48 -9.70 18.83
C ILE A 11 -8.89 -10.41 20.12
N CYS A 12 -8.20 -11.51 20.43
CA CYS A 12 -8.41 -12.28 21.65
C CYS A 12 -7.33 -11.93 22.65
N VAL A 13 -7.75 -11.60 23.86
CA VAL A 13 -6.86 -11.37 25.00
C VAL A 13 -7.08 -12.53 25.97
N SER A 14 -6.00 -13.23 26.32
CA SER A 14 -6.02 -14.36 27.25
C SER A 14 -4.96 -14.18 28.33
N GLU A 15 -5.23 -14.67 29.52
CA GLU A 15 -4.26 -14.68 30.62
C GLU A 15 -3.21 -15.78 30.36
N ARG A 16 -1.94 -15.46 30.55
CA ARG A 16 -0.84 -16.43 30.45
C ARG A 16 -0.55 -17.06 31.76
N GLU A 17 -0.14 -18.32 31.76
CA GLU A 17 0.27 -19.03 32.96
C GLU A 17 1.54 -18.45 33.61
N HIS A 18 2.39 -17.80 32.80
CA HIS A 18 3.65 -17.22 33.25
C HIS A 18 3.83 -15.80 32.72
N LEU A 19 4.28 -14.93 33.61
CA LEU A 19 4.69 -13.56 33.25
C LEU A 19 6.00 -13.61 32.45
N ASP A 20 6.01 -12.94 31.31
CA ASP A 20 7.21 -12.75 30.48
C ASP A 20 7.51 -11.26 30.23
N ALA A 21 8.51 -10.95 29.39
CA ALA A 21 8.90 -9.58 29.07
C ALA A 21 7.79 -8.79 28.37
N SER A 22 6.78 -9.46 27.80
CA SER A 22 5.61 -8.83 27.15
C SER A 22 4.42 -8.65 28.09
N GLY A 23 4.50 -9.12 29.34
CA GLY A 23 3.43 -9.01 30.34
C GLY A 23 2.71 -10.32 30.63
N ALA A 24 1.56 -10.21 31.34
CA ALA A 24 0.74 -11.33 31.75
C ALA A 24 -0.30 -11.76 30.72
N ASP A 25 -0.58 -10.92 29.72
CA ASP A 25 -1.63 -11.16 28.73
C ASP A 25 -1.07 -11.74 27.44
N GLY A 26 -1.74 -12.75 26.91
CA GLY A 26 -1.59 -13.24 25.54
C GLY A 26 -2.52 -12.47 24.61
N ILE A 27 -2.01 -11.98 23.48
CA ILE A 27 -2.83 -11.30 22.47
C ILE A 27 -2.72 -12.07 21.17
N ASP A 28 -3.85 -12.59 20.70
CA ASP A 28 -3.96 -13.32 19.44
C ASP A 28 -4.84 -12.52 18.45
N PHE A 29 -4.33 -12.34 17.24
CA PHE A 29 -5.08 -11.79 16.12
C PHE A 29 -5.60 -12.94 15.27
N LEU A 30 -6.92 -13.13 15.31
CA LEU A 30 -7.60 -14.19 14.57
C LEU A 30 -8.31 -13.61 13.36
N PHE A 31 -8.09 -14.18 12.19
CA PHE A 31 -8.62 -13.71 10.92
C PHE A 31 -9.51 -14.75 10.25
N THR A 32 -10.66 -14.29 9.75
CA THR A 32 -11.59 -15.06 8.93
C THR A 32 -11.62 -14.40 7.54
N PRO A 33 -11.05 -15.00 6.48
CA PRO A 33 -10.92 -14.37 5.17
C PRO A 33 -12.25 -14.05 4.50
N PHE A 34 -13.23 -14.94 4.60
CA PHE A 34 -14.58 -14.77 4.04
C PHE A 34 -15.62 -15.52 4.90
N PRO A 35 -16.91 -15.19 4.81
CA PRO A 35 -17.96 -15.85 5.56
C PRO A 35 -17.94 -17.37 5.32
N GLY A 36 -17.92 -18.14 6.41
CA GLY A 36 -17.89 -19.60 6.37
C GLY A 36 -16.48 -20.23 6.32
N SER A 37 -15.42 -19.45 6.15
CA SER A 37 -14.05 -19.97 6.29
C SER A 37 -13.67 -20.14 7.77
N PRO A 38 -12.75 -21.08 8.07
CA PRO A 38 -12.26 -21.24 9.43
C PRO A 38 -11.50 -19.99 9.88
N GLN A 39 -11.67 -19.64 11.13
CA GLN A 39 -10.87 -18.62 11.79
C GLN A 39 -9.47 -19.17 12.07
N MET A 40 -8.43 -18.40 11.80
CA MET A 40 -7.05 -18.81 12.01
C MET A 40 -6.19 -17.66 12.53
N PRO A 41 -5.12 -17.97 13.26
CA PRO A 41 -4.14 -16.95 13.66
C PRO A 41 -3.56 -16.22 12.45
N MET A 42 -3.43 -14.90 12.56
CA MET A 42 -2.94 -14.05 11.47
C MET A 42 -1.59 -14.48 10.91
N GLY A 43 -0.68 -14.99 11.77
CA GLY A 43 0.61 -15.51 11.33
C GLY A 43 0.56 -16.83 10.54
N LYS A 44 -0.64 -17.45 10.41
CA LYS A 44 -0.87 -18.65 9.59
C LYS A 44 -1.65 -18.37 8.31
N LEU A 45 -1.84 -17.10 7.97
CA LEU A 45 -2.46 -16.72 6.69
C LEU A 45 -1.63 -17.25 5.53
N ALA A 46 -2.29 -17.99 4.63
CA ALA A 46 -1.65 -18.68 3.53
C ALA A 46 -1.23 -17.74 2.37
N SER A 47 -1.79 -16.52 2.33
CA SER A 47 -1.56 -15.55 1.25
C SER A 47 -0.83 -14.32 1.77
N GLY A 48 0.39 -14.08 1.26
CA GLY A 48 1.15 -12.86 1.57
C GLY A 48 0.39 -11.59 1.24
N GLY A 49 -0.37 -11.58 0.15
CA GLY A 49 -1.19 -10.44 -0.23
C GLY A 49 -2.35 -10.15 0.75
N GLU A 50 -2.97 -11.18 1.35
CA GLU A 50 -4.00 -10.98 2.38
C GLU A 50 -3.40 -10.39 3.65
N LEU A 51 -2.24 -10.90 4.07
CA LEU A 51 -1.54 -10.38 5.23
C LEU A 51 -1.10 -8.92 5.01
N SER A 52 -0.52 -8.60 3.87
CA SER A 52 -0.09 -7.23 3.53
C SER A 52 -1.28 -6.25 3.54
N ARG A 53 -2.41 -6.63 2.97
CA ARG A 53 -3.63 -5.80 2.99
C ARG A 53 -4.22 -5.64 4.38
N LEU A 54 -4.18 -6.70 5.19
CA LEU A 54 -4.65 -6.64 6.58
C LEU A 54 -3.74 -5.73 7.42
N MET A 55 -2.42 -5.86 7.28
CA MET A 55 -1.45 -4.98 7.94
C MET A 55 -1.66 -3.53 7.53
N LEU A 56 -1.81 -3.25 6.23
CA LEU A 56 -2.14 -1.91 5.74
C LEU A 56 -3.43 -1.37 6.37
N ALA A 57 -4.49 -2.19 6.45
CA ALA A 57 -5.74 -1.76 7.06
C ALA A 57 -5.57 -1.39 8.55
N LEU A 58 -4.79 -2.16 9.29
CA LEU A 58 -4.48 -1.89 10.70
C LEU A 58 -3.65 -0.60 10.85
N GLU A 59 -2.64 -0.41 10.01
CA GLU A 59 -1.80 0.79 10.02
C GLU A 59 -2.59 2.06 9.68
N LEU A 60 -3.49 1.98 8.68
CA LEU A 60 -4.39 3.08 8.35
C LEU A 60 -5.28 3.48 9.53
N VAL A 61 -5.88 2.49 10.21
CA VAL A 61 -6.72 2.75 11.40
C VAL A 61 -5.89 3.31 12.56
N ALA A 62 -4.68 2.80 12.77
CA ALA A 62 -3.78 3.30 13.80
C ALA A 62 -3.37 4.76 13.53
N ALA A 63 -3.00 5.07 12.30
CA ALA A 63 -2.64 6.42 11.89
C ALA A 63 -3.80 7.42 12.06
N GLU A 64 -5.02 7.05 11.63
CA GLU A 64 -6.22 7.89 11.83
C GLU A 64 -6.46 8.18 13.32
N LYS A 65 -6.24 7.21 14.20
CA LYS A 65 -6.42 7.39 15.65
C LYS A 65 -5.34 8.25 16.29
N HIS A 66 -4.11 8.16 15.82
CA HIS A 66 -3.01 9.00 16.34
C HIS A 66 -3.24 10.48 16.03
N VAL A 67 -3.77 10.81 14.87
CA VAL A 67 -4.13 12.19 14.48
C VAL A 67 -5.25 12.76 15.37
N VAL A 68 -6.24 11.94 15.75
CA VAL A 68 -7.39 12.37 16.57
C VAL A 68 -7.01 12.58 18.05
N ALA A 69 -5.98 11.92 18.55
CA ALA A 69 -5.59 12.01 19.97
C ALA A 69 -4.96 13.36 20.39
N GLY A 70 -4.80 14.35 19.46
CA GLY A 70 -4.40 15.72 19.77
C GLY A 70 -3.00 15.86 20.37
N GLY A 71 -2.22 14.80 20.39
CA GLY A 71 -0.81 14.84 20.77
C GLY A 71 0.04 15.40 19.63
N SER A 72 1.03 16.22 19.97
CA SER A 72 2.09 16.63 19.02
C SER A 72 2.96 15.41 18.72
N VAL A 73 2.44 14.49 17.90
CA VAL A 73 3.22 13.33 17.42
C VAL A 73 4.08 13.85 16.27
N PRO A 74 5.39 13.56 16.25
CA PRO A 74 6.22 13.92 15.11
C PRO A 74 5.64 13.24 13.86
N PRO A 75 5.76 13.88 12.67
CA PRO A 75 5.24 13.31 11.44
C PRO A 75 5.83 11.92 11.24
N MET A 76 4.95 10.93 11.14
CA MET A 76 5.35 9.53 10.91
C MET A 76 5.67 9.33 9.43
N THR A 77 6.66 8.49 9.15
CA THR A 77 6.95 8.01 7.80
C THR A 77 6.55 6.54 7.70
N PHE A 78 5.66 6.23 6.78
CA PHE A 78 5.26 4.87 6.43
C PHE A 78 5.96 4.44 5.14
N ILE A 79 6.52 3.25 5.13
CA ILE A 79 7.14 2.66 3.95
C ILE A 79 6.39 1.37 3.64
N PHE A 80 5.74 1.33 2.47
CA PHE A 80 5.00 0.17 2.00
C PHE A 80 5.73 -0.46 0.82
N ASP A 81 6.17 -1.69 0.99
CA ASP A 81 6.76 -2.50 -0.06
C ASP A 81 5.84 -3.68 -0.37
N GLU A 82 5.65 -3.98 -1.67
CA GLU A 82 4.80 -5.07 -2.16
C GLU A 82 3.34 -5.05 -1.66
N VAL A 83 2.83 -3.90 -1.21
CA VAL A 83 1.46 -3.75 -0.68
C VAL A 83 0.38 -4.03 -1.74
N ASP A 84 0.74 -3.92 -2.99
CA ASP A 84 -0.09 -4.18 -4.16
C ASP A 84 0.00 -5.61 -4.71
N ALA A 85 0.74 -6.52 -4.04
CA ALA A 85 0.84 -7.91 -4.44
C ALA A 85 -0.54 -8.60 -4.47
N GLY A 86 -0.91 -9.14 -5.62
CA GLY A 86 -2.21 -9.79 -5.85
C GLY A 86 -3.41 -8.83 -5.86
N VAL A 87 -3.17 -7.53 -5.97
CA VAL A 87 -4.19 -6.48 -6.10
C VAL A 87 -4.31 -6.08 -7.58
N GLY A 88 -5.52 -5.73 -8.04
CA GLY A 88 -5.74 -5.25 -9.40
C GLY A 88 -7.10 -4.54 -9.55
N GLY A 89 -7.34 -3.93 -10.71
CA GLY A 89 -8.61 -3.28 -11.04
C GLY A 89 -9.07 -2.25 -10.01
N LYS A 90 -10.33 -2.31 -9.61
CA LYS A 90 -10.92 -1.37 -8.64
C LYS A 90 -10.23 -1.38 -7.28
N THR A 91 -9.71 -2.52 -6.85
CA THR A 91 -9.03 -2.63 -5.56
C THR A 91 -7.72 -1.87 -5.54
N ALA A 92 -6.99 -1.82 -6.66
CA ALA A 92 -5.78 -1.01 -6.79
C ALA A 92 -6.08 0.49 -6.70
N VAL A 93 -7.18 0.94 -7.30
CA VAL A 93 -7.65 2.33 -7.17
C VAL A 93 -8.02 2.65 -5.71
N GLU A 94 -8.78 1.79 -5.03
CA GLU A 94 -9.11 1.97 -3.61
C GLU A 94 -7.86 1.98 -2.72
N LEU A 95 -6.86 1.15 -3.04
CA LEU A 95 -5.58 1.13 -2.33
C LEU A 95 -4.86 2.47 -2.46
N GLY A 96 -4.71 2.97 -3.69
CA GLY A 96 -4.09 4.26 -3.98
C GLY A 96 -4.78 5.42 -3.24
N ALA A 97 -6.12 5.48 -3.29
CA ALA A 97 -6.90 6.49 -2.59
C ALA A 97 -6.69 6.46 -1.06
N ARG A 98 -6.59 5.27 -0.46
CA ARG A 98 -6.32 5.14 0.98
C ARG A 98 -4.92 5.57 1.36
N LEU A 99 -3.92 5.23 0.55
CA LEU A 99 -2.54 5.67 0.76
C LEU A 99 -2.44 7.20 0.62
N ALA A 100 -3.09 7.80 -0.38
CA ALA A 100 -3.17 9.24 -0.54
C ALA A 100 -3.87 9.92 0.67
N LYS A 101 -4.93 9.32 1.21
CA LYS A 101 -5.58 9.82 2.42
C LYS A 101 -4.65 9.78 3.64
N LEU A 102 -3.88 8.71 3.82
CA LEU A 102 -2.87 8.62 4.87
C LEU A 102 -1.78 9.70 4.69
N ALA A 103 -1.40 9.98 3.45
CA ALA A 103 -0.39 10.98 3.12
C ALA A 103 -0.78 12.41 3.49
N GLN A 104 -2.06 12.71 3.74
CA GLN A 104 -2.50 14.00 4.27
C GLN A 104 -1.99 14.29 5.70
N SER A 105 -1.64 13.26 6.47
CA SER A 105 -1.22 13.37 7.88
C SER A 105 0.15 12.78 8.17
N ALA A 106 0.76 12.09 7.21
CA ALA A 106 2.04 11.40 7.36
C ALA A 106 2.83 11.41 6.05
N GLN A 107 4.13 11.15 6.11
CA GLN A 107 4.88 10.83 4.90
C GLN A 107 4.62 9.37 4.53
N VAL A 108 4.26 9.13 3.27
CA VAL A 108 3.99 7.78 2.76
C VAL A 108 4.90 7.51 1.57
N ILE A 109 5.72 6.48 1.67
CA ILE A 109 6.58 5.99 0.60
C ILE A 109 6.06 4.62 0.17
N VAL A 110 5.78 4.46 -1.12
CA VAL A 110 5.21 3.23 -1.66
C VAL A 110 6.06 2.73 -2.82
N VAL A 111 6.45 1.46 -2.76
CA VAL A 111 7.01 0.75 -3.91
C VAL A 111 5.88 0.00 -4.60
N THR A 112 5.57 0.35 -5.83
CA THR A 112 4.45 -0.21 -6.58
C THR A 112 4.78 -0.41 -8.05
N HIS A 113 4.19 -1.44 -8.64
CA HIS A 113 4.19 -1.67 -10.08
C HIS A 113 2.84 -1.33 -10.74
N LEU A 114 1.84 -0.91 -9.93
CA LEU A 114 0.50 -0.61 -10.42
C LEU A 114 0.31 0.88 -10.73
N PRO A 115 -0.01 1.24 -11.96
CA PRO A 115 -0.31 2.63 -12.35
C PRO A 115 -1.49 3.19 -11.57
N GLN A 116 -2.48 2.36 -11.19
CA GLN A 116 -3.63 2.75 -10.37
C GLN A 116 -3.25 3.16 -8.93
N VAL A 117 -2.10 2.75 -8.45
CA VAL A 117 -1.56 3.19 -7.15
C VAL A 117 -0.65 4.39 -7.35
N ALA A 118 0.25 4.33 -8.34
CA ALA A 118 1.21 5.40 -8.63
C ALA A 118 0.53 6.72 -9.00
N SER A 119 -0.64 6.68 -9.66
CA SER A 119 -1.39 7.87 -10.07
C SER A 119 -1.84 8.75 -8.90
N TRP A 120 -2.01 8.20 -7.70
CA TRP A 120 -2.42 8.93 -6.50
C TRP A 120 -1.27 9.65 -5.77
N ALA A 121 -0.02 9.40 -6.15
CA ALA A 121 1.13 9.99 -5.47
C ALA A 121 1.29 11.48 -5.79
N ASP A 122 1.71 12.29 -4.81
CA ASP A 122 2.10 13.68 -5.03
C ASP A 122 3.39 13.77 -5.83
N GLU A 123 4.33 12.86 -5.56
CA GLU A 123 5.64 12.78 -6.19
C GLU A 123 5.90 11.35 -6.67
N GLN A 124 6.45 11.20 -7.87
CA GLN A 124 6.77 9.90 -8.44
C GLN A 124 8.24 9.80 -8.82
N TYR A 125 8.86 8.67 -8.46
CA TYR A 125 10.22 8.33 -8.77
C TYR A 125 10.26 7.02 -9.54
N VAL A 126 11.05 6.98 -10.61
CA VAL A 126 11.26 5.79 -11.45
C VAL A 126 12.63 5.21 -11.13
N VAL A 127 12.63 3.93 -10.77
CA VAL A 127 13.85 3.17 -10.56
C VAL A 127 14.15 2.40 -11.84
N ALA A 128 15.27 2.69 -12.47
CA ALA A 128 15.71 2.05 -13.69
C ALA A 128 17.10 1.43 -13.51
N LYS A 129 17.27 0.24 -14.09
CA LYS A 129 18.60 -0.39 -14.23
C LYS A 129 19.08 -0.15 -15.65
N GLY A 130 20.28 0.35 -15.78
CA GLY A 130 20.92 0.61 -17.07
C GLY A 130 22.38 0.19 -17.05
N GLU A 131 22.92 -0.07 -18.23
CA GLU A 131 24.35 -0.30 -18.43
C GLU A 131 25.04 1.06 -18.52
N THR A 132 26.12 1.22 -17.79
CA THR A 132 26.97 2.41 -17.82
C THR A 132 28.02 2.29 -18.94
N ASP A 133 28.63 3.39 -19.32
CA ASP A 133 29.63 3.45 -20.41
C ASP A 133 30.83 2.49 -20.21
N ASP A 134 31.08 2.07 -19.00
CA ASP A 134 32.14 1.11 -18.64
C ASP A 134 31.67 -0.36 -18.63
N GLY A 135 30.40 -0.62 -19.02
CA GLY A 135 29.80 -1.96 -19.06
C GLY A 135 29.32 -2.47 -17.70
N SER A 136 29.32 -1.63 -16.66
CA SER A 136 28.74 -1.99 -15.37
C SER A 136 27.22 -1.72 -15.35
N ILE A 137 26.50 -2.39 -14.44
CA ILE A 137 25.05 -2.15 -14.25
C ILE A 137 24.89 -1.14 -13.12
N ALA A 138 24.28 0.00 -13.44
CA ALA A 138 23.90 0.99 -12.45
C ALA A 138 22.37 1.06 -12.28
N THR A 139 21.95 1.33 -11.05
CA THR A 139 20.56 1.64 -10.75
C THR A 139 20.43 3.16 -10.61
N THR A 140 19.52 3.76 -11.37
CA THR A 140 19.22 5.19 -11.30
C THR A 140 17.83 5.39 -10.70
N ILE A 141 17.65 6.52 -10.01
CA ILE A 141 16.37 6.96 -9.48
C ILE A 141 16.11 8.35 -10.04
N ASN A 142 15.05 8.48 -10.83
CA ASN A 142 14.69 9.73 -11.50
C ASN A 142 13.29 10.17 -11.08
N GLN A 143 13.17 11.42 -10.65
CA GLN A 143 11.87 12.01 -10.42
C GLN A 143 11.20 12.35 -11.76
N VAL A 144 9.94 11.96 -11.90
CA VAL A 144 9.13 12.27 -13.09
C VAL A 144 7.98 13.21 -12.73
N ARG A 145 7.76 14.25 -13.54
CA ARG A 145 6.73 15.26 -13.36
C ARG A 145 6.11 15.67 -14.71
N GLY A 146 4.90 16.22 -14.68
CA GLY A 146 4.21 16.70 -15.88
C GLY A 146 4.11 15.63 -16.95
N GLU A 147 4.53 15.95 -18.16
CA GLU A 147 4.48 15.06 -19.32
C GLU A 147 5.27 13.76 -19.10
N ALA A 148 6.46 13.83 -18.49
CA ALA A 148 7.25 12.65 -18.19
C ALA A 148 6.52 11.68 -17.22
N ARG A 149 5.68 12.19 -16.32
CA ARG A 149 4.85 11.35 -15.46
C ARG A 149 3.71 10.69 -16.24
N VAL A 150 3.10 11.38 -17.19
CA VAL A 150 2.07 10.80 -18.08
C VAL A 150 2.66 9.62 -18.86
N HIS A 151 3.86 9.82 -19.46
CA HIS A 151 4.58 8.77 -20.18
C HIS A 151 4.89 7.56 -19.30
N GLU A 152 5.35 7.78 -18.08
CA GLU A 152 5.64 6.67 -17.15
C GLU A 152 4.37 5.91 -16.76
N ILE A 153 3.26 6.60 -16.45
CA ILE A 153 1.98 5.94 -16.16
C ILE A 153 1.48 5.16 -17.37
N ALA A 154 1.62 5.70 -18.61
CA ALA A 154 1.27 4.99 -19.83
C ALA A 154 2.13 3.73 -20.02
N ARG A 155 3.43 3.83 -19.78
CA ARG A 155 4.35 2.67 -19.78
C ARG A 155 3.94 1.61 -18.76
N MET A 156 3.56 2.01 -17.55
CA MET A 156 3.08 1.11 -16.49
C MET A 156 1.75 0.44 -16.86
N LEU A 157 0.86 1.13 -17.59
CA LEU A 157 -0.46 0.61 -18.00
C LEU A 157 -0.36 -0.50 -19.05
N SER A 158 0.48 -0.31 -20.07
CA SER A 158 0.48 -1.14 -21.28
C SER A 158 1.84 -1.63 -21.73
N GLY A 159 2.92 -1.21 -21.06
CA GLY A 159 4.30 -1.46 -21.52
C GLY A 159 4.71 -0.66 -22.75
N SER A 160 3.84 0.25 -23.25
CA SER A 160 4.06 1.06 -24.45
C SER A 160 3.53 2.49 -24.26
N GLU A 161 4.05 3.41 -25.06
CA GLU A 161 3.64 4.83 -25.08
C GLU A 161 2.80 5.13 -26.32
N SER A 162 1.79 4.30 -26.59
CA SER A 162 0.83 4.57 -27.67
C SER A 162 -0.08 5.75 -27.30
N GLU A 163 -0.67 6.43 -28.30
CA GLU A 163 -1.60 7.53 -28.09
C GLU A 163 -2.74 7.15 -27.14
N ALA A 164 -3.34 5.97 -27.34
CA ALA A 164 -4.39 5.44 -26.44
C ALA A 164 -3.91 5.21 -25.01
N SER A 165 -2.64 4.80 -24.82
CA SER A 165 -2.07 4.61 -23.48
C SER A 165 -1.81 5.94 -22.79
N LEU A 166 -1.41 6.97 -23.52
CA LEU A 166 -1.21 8.34 -23.02
C LEU A 166 -2.55 8.96 -22.60
N GLU A 167 -3.59 8.87 -23.43
CA GLU A 167 -4.94 9.33 -23.07
C GLU A 167 -5.45 8.65 -21.79
N HIS A 168 -5.31 7.33 -21.69
CA HIS A 168 -5.72 6.59 -20.50
C HIS A 168 -4.91 6.99 -19.25
N ALA A 169 -3.60 7.23 -19.41
CA ALA A 169 -2.75 7.71 -18.32
C ALA A 169 -3.18 9.10 -17.82
N GLU A 170 -3.53 10.01 -18.73
CA GLU A 170 -4.07 11.32 -18.37
C GLU A 170 -5.40 11.22 -17.61
N GLU A 171 -6.33 10.39 -18.10
CA GLU A 171 -7.61 10.15 -17.42
C GLU A 171 -7.40 9.60 -16.01
N LEU A 172 -6.50 8.62 -15.87
CA LEU A 172 -6.18 8.03 -14.60
C LEU A 172 -5.60 9.05 -13.61
N LEU A 173 -4.66 9.89 -14.05
CA LEU A 173 -4.08 10.96 -13.25
C LEU A 173 -5.13 12.01 -12.85
N LYS A 174 -6.01 12.41 -13.76
CA LYS A 174 -7.11 13.36 -13.49
C LYS A 174 -8.14 12.82 -12.50
N SER A 175 -8.40 11.51 -12.51
CA SER A 175 -9.37 10.87 -11.61
C SER A 175 -8.77 10.49 -10.25
N SER A 176 -7.45 10.50 -10.09
CA SER A 176 -6.74 10.11 -8.87
C SER A 176 -6.49 11.33 -7.98
N VAL A 177 -7.56 11.97 -7.55
CA VAL A 177 -7.55 13.10 -6.61
C VAL A 177 -8.49 12.81 -5.46
N LEU A 178 -8.15 13.30 -4.27
CA LEU A 178 -9.03 13.23 -3.10
C LEU A 178 -10.05 14.38 -3.19
N ASP A 179 -11.32 14.06 -2.91
CA ASP A 179 -12.41 15.04 -2.77
C ASP A 179 -12.25 15.90 -1.50
#